data_5f491e16dc7742df4adb68cc166d65bc
#
_entry.id   5f491e16dc7742df4adb68cc166d65bc
#
_cell.length_a   1.000
_cell.length_b   1.000
_cell.length_c   1.000
_cell.angle_alpha   90.00
_cell.angle_beta   90.00
_cell.angle_gamma   90.00
#
_symmetry.space_group_name_H-M   'P 1'
#
loop_
_entity.id
_entity.type
_entity.pdbx_description
1 polymer ?
#
loop_
_entity_poly.entity_id
_entity_poly.type
_entity_poly.pdbx_seq_one_letter_code
_entity_poly.pdbx_strand_id
1 'polypeptide(L)'
;DALPICTGGMVTKLDAARVAAVSGIPAVLTSATNTGPALMGDPVGTVFAPVKHRGSSRRLWIGFASDPRGALVADAGAAKAVRGGCASLLAAGVVEVHGEFSAGDPVWIDDEAGAHLARGLAGFDSEEIPQMLGRNTAQLRRFLGDEFAHPVVHRDNLVLV
;
A
#
# COMPACT_ATOMS: atom_id res chain seq x y z
N ASP A 1 6.75 -25.87 -26.39
CA ASP A 1 7.25 -25.33 -25.11
C ASP A 1 6.04 -24.91 -24.27
N ALA A 2 5.65 -25.77 -23.33
CA ALA A 2 4.60 -25.43 -22.37
C ALA A 2 5.17 -24.41 -21.36
N LEU A 3 4.63 -23.21 -21.34
CA LEU A 3 4.91 -22.22 -20.30
C LEU A 3 4.59 -22.84 -18.93
N PRO A 4 5.44 -22.67 -17.91
CA PRO A 4 5.20 -23.22 -16.59
C PRO A 4 3.91 -22.62 -16.00
N ILE A 5 2.88 -23.48 -15.82
CA ILE A 5 1.56 -23.10 -15.33
C ILE A 5 1.57 -22.68 -13.84
N CYS A 6 2.69 -22.89 -13.14
CA CYS A 6 2.85 -22.53 -11.73
C CYS A 6 4.13 -21.71 -11.51
N THR A 7 4.02 -20.41 -11.53
CA THR A 7 5.12 -19.49 -11.13
C THR A 7 5.15 -19.20 -9.61
N GLY A 8 4.23 -19.77 -8.83
CA GLY A 8 4.09 -19.50 -7.40
C GLY A 8 4.95 -20.40 -6.52
N GLY A 9 6.06 -19.89 -6.00
CA GLY A 9 6.87 -20.54 -4.95
C GLY A 9 6.22 -20.52 -3.57
N MET A 10 6.96 -20.95 -2.52
CA MET A 10 6.51 -20.90 -1.14
C MET A 10 6.20 -19.47 -0.69
N VAL A 11 6.99 -18.49 -1.15
CA VAL A 11 6.81 -17.06 -0.82
C VAL A 11 5.42 -16.57 -1.22
N THR A 12 4.99 -16.81 -2.45
CA THR A 12 3.66 -16.39 -2.92
C THR A 12 2.51 -17.03 -2.14
N LYS A 13 2.68 -18.28 -1.67
CA LYS A 13 1.68 -18.95 -0.83
C LYS A 13 1.62 -18.35 0.58
N LEU A 14 2.77 -18.01 1.15
CA LEU A 14 2.86 -17.30 2.44
C LEU A 14 2.23 -15.91 2.35
N ASP A 15 2.48 -15.17 1.27
CA ASP A 15 1.89 -13.84 1.06
C ASP A 15 0.38 -13.93 0.91
N ALA A 16 -0.12 -14.91 0.16
CA ALA A 16 -1.57 -15.15 0.04
C ALA A 16 -2.21 -15.48 1.40
N ALA A 17 -1.55 -16.32 2.22
CA ALA A 17 -2.03 -16.64 3.56
C ALA A 17 -2.00 -15.43 4.51
N ARG A 18 -0.98 -14.57 4.41
CA ARG A 18 -0.91 -13.29 5.15
C ARG A 18 -2.03 -12.35 4.75
N VAL A 19 -2.27 -12.16 3.45
CA VAL A 19 -3.37 -11.34 2.93
C VAL A 19 -4.70 -11.84 3.45
N ALA A 20 -4.96 -13.15 3.42
CA ALA A 20 -6.17 -13.75 3.99
C ALA A 20 -6.30 -13.42 5.49
N ALA A 21 -5.25 -13.64 6.28
CA ALA A 21 -5.26 -13.40 7.72
C ALA A 21 -5.53 -11.93 8.07
N VAL A 22 -4.89 -10.98 7.38
CA VAL A 22 -5.13 -9.52 7.55
C VAL A 22 -6.54 -9.13 7.11
N SER A 23 -7.11 -9.86 6.14
CA SER A 23 -8.51 -9.70 5.70
C SER A 23 -9.53 -10.30 6.70
N GLY A 24 -9.06 -10.87 7.80
CA GLY A 24 -9.91 -11.51 8.81
C GLY A 24 -10.41 -12.91 8.38
N ILE A 25 -9.73 -13.54 7.43
CA ILE A 25 -10.02 -14.88 6.92
C ILE A 25 -8.94 -15.84 7.43
N PRO A 26 -9.31 -16.90 8.19
CA PRO A 26 -8.33 -17.91 8.57
C PRO A 26 -7.83 -18.66 7.34
N ALA A 27 -6.54 -18.94 7.27
CA ALA A 27 -5.95 -19.72 6.19
C ALA A 27 -5.10 -20.87 6.74
N VAL A 28 -5.12 -21.99 6.03
CA VAL A 28 -4.28 -23.16 6.34
C VAL A 28 -3.39 -23.46 5.13
N LEU A 29 -2.09 -23.45 5.34
CA LEU A 29 -1.11 -23.86 4.35
C LEU A 29 -0.69 -25.30 4.63
N THR A 30 -0.99 -26.20 3.70
CA THR A 30 -0.71 -27.62 3.84
C THR A 30 -0.30 -28.25 2.51
N SER A 31 0.11 -29.52 2.53
CA SER A 31 0.40 -30.29 1.31
C SER A 31 -0.90 -30.70 0.59
N ALA A 32 -0.81 -30.98 -0.72
CA ALA A 32 -1.95 -31.44 -1.49
C ALA A 32 -2.57 -32.73 -0.92
N THR A 33 -1.75 -33.65 -0.37
CA THR A 33 -2.19 -34.90 0.26
C THR A 33 -2.98 -34.68 1.55
N ASN A 34 -2.73 -33.58 2.26
CA ASN A 34 -3.39 -33.25 3.51
C ASN A 34 -4.59 -32.29 3.35
N THR A 35 -4.98 -31.96 2.12
CA THR A 35 -6.10 -31.05 1.87
C THR A 35 -7.42 -31.59 2.42
N GLY A 36 -7.70 -32.89 2.22
CA GLY A 36 -8.90 -33.54 2.78
C GLY A 36 -8.95 -33.48 4.30
N PRO A 37 -7.92 -33.99 5.02
CA PRO A 37 -7.79 -33.84 6.47
C PRO A 37 -7.92 -32.39 6.96
N ALA A 38 -7.25 -31.41 6.32
CA ALA A 38 -7.35 -30.01 6.68
C ALA A 38 -8.79 -29.48 6.60
N LEU A 39 -9.55 -29.84 5.56
CA LEU A 39 -10.96 -29.44 5.39
C LEU A 39 -11.87 -30.07 6.44
N MET A 40 -11.51 -31.23 6.97
CA MET A 40 -12.24 -31.90 8.05
C MET A 40 -11.89 -31.36 9.44
N GLY A 41 -10.93 -30.42 9.51
CA GLY A 41 -10.51 -29.80 10.77
C GLY A 41 -9.36 -30.48 11.49
N ASP A 42 -8.71 -31.43 10.85
CA ASP A 42 -7.54 -32.11 11.43
C ASP A 42 -6.37 -31.11 11.59
N PRO A 43 -5.51 -31.26 12.62
CA PRO A 43 -4.41 -30.37 12.90
C PRO A 43 -3.20 -30.61 11.97
N VAL A 44 -3.39 -30.38 10.67
CA VAL A 44 -2.38 -30.59 9.62
C VAL A 44 -2.01 -29.26 8.93
N GLY A 45 -0.69 -29.03 8.75
CA GLY A 45 -0.18 -27.84 8.09
C GLY A 45 0.06 -26.65 9.06
N THR A 46 0.20 -25.46 8.47
CA THR A 46 0.42 -24.20 9.21
C THR A 46 -0.84 -23.34 9.16
N VAL A 47 -1.37 -22.97 10.32
CA VAL A 47 -2.55 -22.13 10.47
C VAL A 47 -2.15 -20.67 10.58
N PHE A 48 -2.73 -19.80 9.75
CA PHE A 48 -2.66 -18.36 9.85
C PHE A 48 -3.96 -17.85 10.47
N ALA A 49 -3.87 -17.41 11.72
CA ALA A 49 -5.02 -16.90 12.44
C ALA A 49 -5.45 -15.54 11.90
N PRO A 50 -6.77 -15.26 11.80
CA PRO A 50 -7.26 -13.98 11.35
C PRO A 50 -6.92 -12.87 12.34
N VAL A 51 -6.54 -11.70 11.84
CA VAL A 51 -6.33 -10.50 12.65
C VAL A 51 -7.69 -9.98 13.15
N LYS A 52 -7.80 -9.68 14.44
CA LYS A 52 -9.06 -9.26 15.09
C LYS A 52 -9.67 -7.96 14.54
N HIS A 53 -8.85 -7.06 13.98
CA HIS A 53 -9.31 -5.81 13.40
C HIS A 53 -9.20 -5.89 11.87
N ARG A 54 -10.31 -6.06 11.20
CA ARG A 54 -10.40 -5.99 9.73
C ARG A 54 -10.02 -4.57 9.27
N GLY A 55 -8.93 -4.43 8.52
CA GLY A 55 -8.73 -3.26 7.68
C GLY A 55 -9.87 -3.13 6.65
N SER A 56 -10.17 -1.91 6.19
CA SER A 56 -11.14 -1.75 5.10
C SER A 56 -10.65 -2.52 3.86
N SER A 57 -11.58 -3.08 3.08
CA SER A 57 -11.24 -3.80 1.83
C SER A 57 -10.37 -2.95 0.90
N ARG A 58 -10.57 -1.62 0.91
CA ARG A 58 -9.76 -0.65 0.16
C ARG A 58 -8.30 -0.64 0.61
N ARG A 59 -8.04 -0.63 1.93
CA ARG A 59 -6.68 -0.68 2.48
C ARG A 59 -5.97 -1.99 2.16
N LEU A 60 -6.69 -3.10 2.20
CA LEU A 60 -6.15 -4.41 1.81
C LEU A 60 -5.76 -4.43 0.33
N TRP A 61 -6.61 -3.86 -0.52
CA TRP A 61 -6.32 -3.74 -1.95
C TRP A 61 -5.09 -2.87 -2.20
N ILE A 62 -4.99 -1.69 -1.56
CA ILE A 62 -3.84 -0.80 -1.66
C ILE A 62 -2.56 -1.50 -1.20
N GLY A 63 -2.59 -2.17 -0.05
CA GLY A 63 -1.41 -2.78 0.56
C GLY A 63 -0.90 -4.02 -0.17
N PHE A 64 -1.78 -4.83 -0.76
CA PHE A 64 -1.42 -6.19 -1.17
C PHE A 64 -1.81 -6.58 -2.59
N ALA A 65 -2.85 -5.98 -3.16
CA ALA A 65 -3.39 -6.41 -4.46
C ALA A 65 -3.14 -5.43 -5.60
N SER A 66 -2.61 -4.23 -5.32
CA SER A 66 -2.29 -3.23 -6.33
C SER A 66 -0.77 -3.16 -6.58
N ASP A 67 -0.39 -3.02 -7.85
CA ASP A 67 1.00 -2.77 -8.23
C ASP A 67 1.23 -1.25 -8.32
N PRO A 68 2.14 -0.66 -7.49
CA PRO A 68 2.44 0.75 -7.55
C PRO A 68 3.02 1.17 -8.90
N ARG A 69 2.51 2.26 -9.46
CA ARG A 69 2.93 2.80 -10.76
C ARG A 69 4.06 3.82 -10.66
N GLY A 70 4.30 4.32 -9.46
CA GLY A 70 5.35 5.29 -9.19
C GLY A 70 5.65 5.38 -7.70
N ALA A 71 6.45 6.37 -7.34
CA ALA A 71 6.83 6.63 -5.96
C ALA A 71 6.85 8.14 -5.65
N LEU A 72 6.53 8.46 -4.40
CA LEU A 72 6.61 9.80 -3.81
C LEU A 72 7.66 9.75 -2.72
N VAL A 73 8.70 10.57 -2.83
CA VAL A 73 9.73 10.68 -1.80
C VAL A 73 9.30 11.70 -0.76
N ALA A 74 9.21 11.27 0.48
CA ALA A 74 8.84 12.09 1.62
C ALA A 74 10.08 12.61 2.35
N ASP A 75 10.07 13.89 2.76
CA ASP A 75 11.09 14.44 3.64
C ASP A 75 11.09 13.75 5.02
N ALA A 76 12.11 14.01 5.83
CA ALA A 76 12.24 13.39 7.15
C ALA A 76 11.04 13.65 8.09
N GLY A 77 10.41 14.83 7.98
CA GLY A 77 9.24 15.21 8.78
C GLY A 77 7.98 14.42 8.36
N ALA A 78 7.72 14.39 7.06
CA ALA A 78 6.61 13.65 6.46
C ALA A 78 6.80 12.14 6.63
N ALA A 79 8.01 11.61 6.44
CA ALA A 79 8.34 10.21 6.67
C ALA A 79 8.05 9.79 8.12
N LYS A 80 8.43 10.61 9.10
CA LYS A 80 8.11 10.37 10.51
C LYS A 80 6.59 10.38 10.76
N ALA A 81 5.87 11.33 10.17
CA ALA A 81 4.42 11.44 10.32
C ALA A 81 3.69 10.25 9.69
N VAL A 82 4.12 9.80 8.49
CA VAL A 82 3.60 8.62 7.79
C VAL A 82 3.83 7.35 8.63
N ARG A 83 5.05 7.13 9.13
CA ARG A 83 5.36 6.00 10.03
C ARG A 83 4.49 5.97 11.29
N GLY A 84 4.05 7.12 11.76
CA GLY A 84 3.10 7.24 12.87
C GLY A 84 1.67 6.74 12.56
N GLY A 85 1.35 6.44 11.31
CA GLY A 85 0.11 5.77 10.87
C GLY A 85 -1.16 6.62 10.88
N CYS A 86 -1.08 7.90 11.26
CA CYS A 86 -2.27 8.76 11.42
C CYS A 86 -2.27 10.01 10.52
N ALA A 87 -1.23 10.22 9.72
CA ALA A 87 -1.07 11.44 8.92
C ALA A 87 -1.28 11.17 7.42
N SER A 88 -1.86 12.16 6.75
CA SER A 88 -1.88 12.23 5.29
C SER A 88 -0.53 12.79 4.78
N LEU A 89 -0.08 12.37 3.61
CA LEU A 89 1.07 12.98 2.94
C LEU A 89 0.61 14.25 2.23
N LEU A 90 1.13 15.38 2.69
CA LEU A 90 0.87 16.70 2.10
C LEU A 90 1.97 17.05 1.09
N ALA A 91 1.67 17.93 0.13
CA ALA A 91 2.64 18.39 -0.87
C ALA A 91 3.88 19.06 -0.25
N ALA A 92 3.71 19.71 0.91
CA ALA A 92 4.82 20.34 1.65
C ALA A 92 5.87 19.31 2.11
N GLY A 93 5.49 18.05 2.30
CA GLY A 93 6.39 16.99 2.74
C GLY A 93 6.86 16.06 1.63
N VAL A 94 6.50 16.34 0.36
CA VAL A 94 7.01 15.60 -0.81
C VAL A 94 8.19 16.37 -1.39
N VAL A 95 9.30 15.67 -1.61
CA VAL A 95 10.53 16.25 -2.18
C VAL A 95 10.79 15.82 -3.61
N GLU A 96 10.32 14.61 -4.00
CA GLU A 96 10.54 14.08 -5.34
C GLU A 96 9.38 13.15 -5.77
N VAL A 97 9.19 13.02 -7.09
CA VAL A 97 8.17 12.17 -7.71
C VAL A 97 8.84 11.29 -8.75
N HIS A 98 8.57 9.98 -8.73
CA HIS A 98 9.09 9.01 -9.68
C HIS A 98 7.96 8.24 -10.37
N GLY A 99 8.13 7.98 -11.66
CA GLY A 99 7.18 7.23 -12.49
C GLY A 99 6.04 8.09 -13.04
N GLU A 100 5.21 7.45 -13.84
CA GLU A 100 4.03 8.06 -14.47
C GLU A 100 2.77 7.42 -13.91
N PHE A 101 1.91 8.20 -13.28
CA PHE A 101 0.68 7.74 -12.65
C PHE A 101 -0.37 8.84 -12.66
N SER A 102 -1.63 8.44 -12.61
CA SER A 102 -2.79 9.33 -12.50
C SER A 102 -3.38 9.33 -11.09
N ALA A 103 -4.20 10.32 -10.80
CA ALA A 103 -4.98 10.39 -9.57
C ALA A 103 -5.82 9.11 -9.39
N GLY A 104 -5.70 8.49 -8.21
CA GLY A 104 -6.32 7.19 -7.90
C GLY A 104 -5.40 5.98 -8.12
N ASP A 105 -4.27 6.14 -8.79
CA ASP A 105 -3.30 5.06 -8.96
C ASP A 105 -2.54 4.76 -7.66
N PRO A 106 -2.16 3.49 -7.42
CA PRO A 106 -1.31 3.11 -6.31
C PRO A 106 0.13 3.59 -6.53
N VAL A 107 0.71 4.16 -5.47
CA VAL A 107 2.09 4.65 -5.46
C VAL A 107 2.80 4.22 -4.19
N TRP A 108 4.13 4.08 -4.27
CA TRP A 108 4.98 3.98 -3.10
C TRP A 108 5.14 5.33 -2.41
N ILE A 109 5.30 5.30 -1.10
CA ILE A 109 5.79 6.43 -0.32
C ILE A 109 7.12 5.98 0.26
N ASP A 110 8.20 6.64 -0.17
CA ASP A 110 9.57 6.32 0.19
C ASP A 110 10.15 7.43 1.07
N ASP A 111 11.17 7.11 1.85
CA ASP A 111 12.00 8.14 2.47
C ASP A 111 13.16 8.55 1.53
N GLU A 112 13.91 9.60 1.92
CA GLU A 112 15.06 10.10 1.16
C GLU A 112 16.21 9.08 1.04
N ALA A 113 16.21 8.01 1.83
CA ALA A 113 17.15 6.90 1.73
C ALA A 113 16.67 5.80 0.75
N GLY A 114 15.48 5.94 0.16
CA GLY A 114 14.87 4.97 -0.75
C GLY A 114 14.19 3.79 -0.04
N ALA A 115 13.96 3.88 1.26
CA ALA A 115 13.22 2.84 1.97
C ALA A 115 11.70 3.04 1.80
N HIS A 116 11.00 1.97 1.42
CA HIS A 116 9.54 1.97 1.33
C HIS A 116 8.91 2.11 2.72
N LEU A 117 8.10 3.14 2.92
CA LEU A 117 7.39 3.42 4.17
C LEU A 117 5.95 2.93 4.13
N ALA A 118 5.31 3.15 2.99
CA ALA A 118 3.89 2.90 2.82
C ALA A 118 3.51 2.74 1.34
N ARG A 119 2.31 2.24 1.10
CA ARG A 119 1.60 2.35 -0.18
C ARG A 119 0.39 3.25 -0.02
N GLY A 120 0.06 4.02 -1.05
CA GLY A 120 -1.12 4.88 -1.03
C GLY A 120 -1.72 5.08 -2.40
N LEU A 121 -2.91 5.69 -2.46
CA LEU A 121 -3.49 6.16 -3.71
C LEU A 121 -3.14 7.62 -3.90
N ALA A 122 -2.57 7.96 -5.06
CA ALA A 122 -2.26 9.32 -5.45
C ALA A 122 -3.53 10.17 -5.52
N GLY A 123 -3.48 11.38 -5.00
CA GLY A 123 -4.57 12.35 -5.10
C GLY A 123 -4.49 13.22 -6.34
N PHE A 124 -3.36 13.18 -7.04
CA PHE A 124 -3.04 14.01 -8.20
C PHE A 124 -2.26 13.21 -9.23
N ASP A 125 -2.25 13.67 -10.46
CA ASP A 125 -1.41 13.11 -11.51
C ASP A 125 0.08 13.43 -11.24
N SER A 126 0.97 12.54 -11.69
CA SER A 126 2.42 12.70 -11.49
C SER A 126 2.97 14.01 -12.05
N GLU A 127 2.36 14.56 -13.10
CA GLU A 127 2.75 15.82 -13.73
C GLU A 127 2.31 17.07 -12.94
N GLU A 128 1.29 16.95 -12.08
CA GLU A 128 0.76 18.04 -11.27
C GLU A 128 1.57 18.25 -9.98
N ILE A 129 2.05 17.17 -9.36
CA ILE A 129 2.71 17.22 -8.06
C ILE A 129 3.98 18.11 -8.05
N PRO A 130 4.84 18.14 -9.08
CA PRO A 130 6.06 18.97 -9.07
C PRO A 130 5.80 20.45 -8.82
N GLN A 131 4.68 21.00 -9.32
CA GLN A 131 4.31 22.41 -9.08
C GLN A 131 3.79 22.68 -7.66
N MET A 132 3.48 21.62 -6.90
CA MET A 132 2.94 21.68 -5.54
C MET A 132 4.02 21.51 -4.47
N LEU A 133 5.21 20.99 -4.82
CA LEU A 133 6.26 20.62 -3.88
C LEU A 133 6.63 21.79 -2.94
N GLY A 134 6.81 21.46 -1.66
CA GLY A 134 7.20 22.41 -0.62
C GLY A 134 6.13 23.43 -0.23
N ARG A 135 4.94 23.39 -0.84
CA ARG A 135 3.85 24.33 -0.53
C ARG A 135 2.87 23.74 0.45
N ASN A 136 2.44 24.53 1.41
CA ASN A 136 1.37 24.16 2.31
C ASN A 136 -0.02 24.36 1.65
N THR A 137 -1.05 23.77 2.24
CA THR A 137 -2.43 23.79 1.72
C THR A 137 -2.96 25.20 1.48
N ALA A 138 -2.62 26.18 2.32
CA ALA A 138 -3.08 27.56 2.16
C ALA A 138 -2.39 28.25 0.96
N GLN A 139 -1.12 27.95 0.73
CA GLN A 139 -0.39 28.43 -0.45
C GLN A 139 -0.91 27.78 -1.73
N LEU A 140 -1.16 26.46 -1.71
CA LEU A 140 -1.74 25.76 -2.86
C LEU A 140 -3.09 26.37 -3.26
N ARG A 141 -3.99 26.55 -2.28
CA ARG A 141 -5.28 27.18 -2.50
C ARG A 141 -5.17 28.56 -3.14
N ARG A 142 -4.22 29.36 -2.67
CA ARG A 142 -4.03 30.75 -3.15
C ARG A 142 -3.43 30.81 -4.55
N PHE A 143 -2.50 29.92 -4.90
CA PHE A 143 -1.72 30.02 -6.14
C PHE A 143 -2.17 29.08 -7.24
N LEU A 144 -2.76 27.93 -6.91
CA LEU A 144 -3.18 26.90 -7.88
C LEU A 144 -4.70 26.67 -7.89
N GLY A 145 -5.41 27.00 -6.81
CA GLY A 145 -6.85 26.81 -6.69
C GLY A 145 -7.25 25.86 -5.57
N ASP A 146 -8.55 25.82 -5.28
CA ASP A 146 -9.10 24.97 -4.20
C ASP A 146 -8.95 23.47 -4.50
N GLU A 147 -8.93 23.08 -5.77
CA GLU A 147 -8.73 21.72 -6.25
C GLU A 147 -7.37 21.14 -5.84
N PHE A 148 -6.35 21.99 -5.62
CA PHE A 148 -5.02 21.57 -5.15
C PHE A 148 -4.87 21.61 -3.62
N ALA A 149 -5.90 22.00 -2.90
CA ALA A 149 -5.85 22.18 -1.44
C ALA A 149 -6.19 20.90 -0.64
N HIS A 150 -5.87 19.73 -1.18
CA HIS A 150 -6.05 18.45 -0.48
C HIS A 150 -4.72 17.65 -0.42
N PRO A 151 -4.65 16.59 0.38
CA PRO A 151 -3.42 15.78 0.51
C PRO A 151 -3.02 15.09 -0.80
N VAL A 152 -1.72 14.96 -1.04
CA VAL A 152 -1.17 14.15 -2.14
C VAL A 152 -1.50 12.68 -1.95
N VAL A 153 -1.47 12.19 -0.69
CA VAL A 153 -2.04 10.88 -0.33
C VAL A 153 -2.82 11.04 0.97
N HIS A 154 -4.12 10.74 0.94
CA HIS A 154 -4.95 10.81 2.13
C HIS A 154 -4.68 9.63 3.06
N ARG A 155 -4.66 9.86 4.39
CA ARG A 155 -4.41 8.83 5.41
C ARG A 155 -5.32 7.60 5.31
N ASP A 156 -6.58 7.77 4.85
CA ASP A 156 -7.51 6.66 4.70
C ASP A 156 -7.19 5.79 3.48
N ASN A 157 -6.37 6.31 2.57
CA ASN A 157 -5.86 5.64 1.38
C ASN A 157 -4.37 5.27 1.50
N LEU A 158 -3.85 5.18 2.72
CA LEU A 158 -2.44 4.91 3.02
C LEU A 158 -2.33 3.66 3.90
N VAL A 159 -1.39 2.78 3.56
CA VAL A 159 -1.10 1.52 4.26
C VAL A 159 0.40 1.41 4.48
N LEU A 160 0.83 1.28 5.74
CA LEU A 160 2.24 1.05 6.09
C LEU A 160 2.69 -0.34 5.63
N VAL A 161 3.96 -0.46 5.22
CA VAL A 161 4.60 -1.71 4.81
C VAL A 161 5.65 -2.17 5.80
#